data_17a530775ab041f483f5840d307d8ac7
#
_entry.id   17a530775ab041f483f5840d307d8ac7
#
_cell.length_a   1.000
_cell.length_b   1.000
_cell.length_c   1.000
_cell.angle_alpha   90.00
_cell.angle_beta   90.00
_cell.angle_gamma   90.00
#
_symmetry.space_group_name_H-M   'P 1'
#
loop_
_entity.id
_entity.type
_entity.pdbx_description
1 polymer ?
#
loop_
_entity_poly.entity_id
_entity_poly.type
_entity_poly.pdbx_seq_one_letter_code
_entity_poly.pdbx_strand_id
1 'polypeptide(L)'
;MQKETRRNSAAGSAKPNPPRKLTRAEKKQIAEIIRQAKGDGKAHTAQQTIPYIQMYPDGICKVTGRKYSKTVAFEDINYQLAQADDKTAIFENWCDFLNYFDASVSVQLSFINQGTQRGEAEKAVNIPAQEDAFNSIRTEYRDMLKNQLAKGNNGLVKAKYITFAIEADSLGAAKSRLARIETDVLNNFKLLGVSARPMTGYERLKMLHGIFHPEGGQFAFDFSWLAPSGLSTKDFIAPSSFRFGEGRYFRMGKKIGAASFLEILAPELNDRMLADILDLETGVIVNLHIRSIDQSEAIKTIKRKITDLDKMKIEEQKKAVRSGYDMDIIPSDLATFGGEAKNLLEQLQSRNERMFLVTVLVMNTADNKQKLDNMFFAAQGIAQKYNCALKRLDFQQEQALMSSVPIGLNQIEIQRGLTTSSTAIFVPFTTQELFQAGDEALYYGLNALSNNMILVDRKKLKNPNGLILGTPGSGKSFSAKREIANAFLVTVSYTHLRAHETEADL
;
A
#
# COMPACT_ATOMS: atom_id res chain seq x y z
N MET A 1 -29.45 10.98 -69.85
CA MET A 1 -30.73 10.50 -69.30
C MET A 1 -30.47 9.27 -68.47
N GLN A 2 -30.44 9.36 -67.16
CA GLN A 2 -30.85 8.34 -66.20
C GLN A 2 -30.74 8.97 -64.79
N LYS A 3 -31.86 8.99 -64.10
CA LYS A 3 -32.03 9.53 -62.77
C LYS A 3 -31.57 8.44 -61.78
N GLU A 4 -30.55 8.70 -60.97
CA GLU A 4 -30.22 7.89 -59.78
C GLU A 4 -30.96 8.44 -58.57
N THR A 5 -31.82 7.60 -58.06
CA THR A 5 -32.58 7.79 -56.83
C THR A 5 -31.69 7.53 -55.60
N ARG A 6 -31.40 8.57 -54.85
CA ARG A 6 -30.79 8.46 -53.52
C ARG A 6 -31.82 7.91 -52.52
N ARG A 7 -31.60 6.71 -52.02
CA ARG A 7 -32.26 6.20 -50.80
C ARG A 7 -31.55 6.77 -49.57
N ASN A 8 -32.21 7.67 -48.86
CA ASN A 8 -31.85 8.06 -47.52
C ASN A 8 -32.22 6.94 -46.54
N SER A 9 -31.23 6.31 -45.95
CA SER A 9 -31.40 5.45 -44.75
C SER A 9 -31.38 6.36 -43.52
N ALA A 10 -32.55 6.67 -42.97
CA ALA A 10 -32.69 7.30 -41.69
C ALA A 10 -32.43 6.27 -40.60
N ALA A 11 -31.21 6.30 -39.98
CA ALA A 11 -30.94 5.60 -38.73
C ALA A 11 -31.72 6.32 -37.62
N GLY A 12 -32.77 5.69 -37.12
CA GLY A 12 -33.54 6.16 -35.98
C GLY A 12 -32.69 6.13 -34.70
N SER A 13 -32.27 7.29 -34.23
CA SER A 13 -31.71 7.45 -32.90
C SER A 13 -32.79 7.14 -31.86
N ALA A 14 -32.64 6.01 -31.16
CA ALA A 14 -33.47 5.68 -30.01
C ALA A 14 -33.30 6.77 -28.96
N LYS A 15 -34.39 7.48 -28.63
CA LYS A 15 -34.40 8.44 -27.51
C LYS A 15 -34.07 7.71 -26.22
N PRO A 16 -33.17 8.25 -25.39
CA PRO A 16 -32.88 7.66 -24.09
C PRO A 16 -34.16 7.59 -23.25
N ASN A 17 -34.42 6.44 -22.65
CA ASN A 17 -35.57 6.29 -21.76
C ASN A 17 -35.52 7.36 -20.66
N PRO A 18 -36.66 7.98 -20.33
CA PRO A 18 -36.72 8.99 -19.29
C PRO A 18 -36.26 8.36 -17.97
N PRO A 19 -35.49 9.08 -17.15
CA PRO A 19 -34.97 8.54 -15.90
C PRO A 19 -36.11 8.03 -15.02
N ARG A 20 -35.96 6.80 -14.51
CA ARG A 20 -36.93 6.14 -13.60
C ARG A 20 -37.21 7.05 -12.41
N LYS A 21 -38.49 7.33 -12.14
CA LYS A 21 -38.89 8.10 -10.97
C LYS A 21 -38.56 7.27 -9.71
N LEU A 22 -37.74 7.83 -8.80
CA LEU A 22 -37.39 7.24 -7.52
C LEU A 22 -38.65 7.02 -6.66
N THR A 23 -38.74 5.84 -6.06
CA THR A 23 -39.80 5.51 -5.09
C THR A 23 -39.66 6.34 -3.82
N ARG A 24 -40.72 6.39 -3.01
CA ARG A 24 -40.70 7.11 -1.71
C ARG A 24 -39.67 6.54 -0.74
N ALA A 25 -39.43 5.21 -0.78
CA ALA A 25 -38.42 4.53 0.01
C ALA A 25 -36.99 4.89 -0.42
N GLU A 26 -36.72 4.87 -1.73
CA GLU A 26 -35.41 5.28 -2.31
C GLU A 26 -35.09 6.74 -2.01
N LYS A 27 -36.10 7.64 -2.10
CA LYS A 27 -35.91 9.05 -1.72
C LYS A 27 -35.60 9.21 -0.24
N LYS A 28 -36.21 8.40 0.65
CA LYS A 28 -35.94 8.42 2.08
C LYS A 28 -34.53 7.91 2.38
N GLN A 29 -34.09 6.82 1.73
CA GLN A 29 -32.73 6.31 1.82
C GLN A 29 -31.69 7.33 1.33
N ILE A 30 -31.92 7.95 0.17
CA ILE A 30 -31.02 8.99 -0.36
C ILE A 30 -30.96 10.19 0.60
N ALA A 31 -32.09 10.62 1.15
CA ALA A 31 -32.11 11.71 2.12
C ALA A 31 -31.37 11.35 3.41
N GLU A 32 -31.42 10.10 3.84
CA GLU A 32 -30.71 9.61 5.01
C GLU A 32 -29.19 9.51 4.76
N ILE A 33 -28.79 9.03 3.58
CA ILE A 33 -27.39 9.03 3.14
C ILE A 33 -26.85 10.46 3.03
N ILE A 34 -27.60 11.38 2.44
CA ILE A 34 -27.24 12.80 2.35
C ILE A 34 -27.13 13.43 3.75
N ARG A 35 -28.03 13.08 4.67
CA ARG A 35 -28.00 13.56 6.06
C ARG A 35 -26.76 13.03 6.79
N GLN A 36 -26.41 11.73 6.64
CA GLN A 36 -25.21 11.13 7.19
C GLN A 36 -23.93 11.74 6.57
N ALA A 37 -23.94 11.97 5.26
CA ALA A 37 -22.83 12.60 4.56
C ALA A 37 -22.62 14.09 4.90
N LYS A 38 -23.71 14.81 5.20
CA LYS A 38 -23.65 16.23 5.64
C LYS A 38 -23.21 16.40 7.10
N GLY A 39 -23.20 15.31 7.89
CA GLY A 39 -22.99 15.40 9.31
C GLY A 39 -24.04 16.28 10.01
N ASP A 40 -23.88 16.49 11.32
CA ASP A 40 -24.79 17.34 12.10
C ASP A 40 -24.65 18.85 11.84
N GLY A 41 -23.93 19.24 10.77
CA GLY A 41 -23.67 20.64 10.42
C GLY A 41 -22.74 21.36 11.42
N LYS A 42 -22.26 20.67 12.45
CA LYS A 42 -21.30 21.20 13.40
C LYS A 42 -19.89 21.04 12.85
N ALA A 43 -19.11 22.11 12.87
CA ALA A 43 -17.70 22.03 12.52
C ALA A 43 -16.98 21.13 13.54
N HIS A 44 -16.43 20.01 13.07
CA HIS A 44 -15.58 19.16 13.88
C HIS A 44 -14.18 19.75 13.97
N THR A 45 -13.54 19.61 15.14
CA THR A 45 -12.10 19.91 15.24
C THR A 45 -11.29 18.87 14.49
N ALA A 46 -10.04 19.21 14.15
CA ALA A 46 -9.16 18.25 13.47
C ALA A 46 -8.98 16.95 14.28
N GLN A 47 -8.92 17.05 15.61
CA GLN A 47 -8.84 15.91 16.52
C GLN A 47 -10.09 15.04 16.48
N GLN A 48 -11.28 15.65 16.39
CA GLN A 48 -12.55 14.90 16.29
C GLN A 48 -12.69 14.16 14.97
N THR A 49 -12.10 14.68 13.90
CA THR A 49 -12.11 14.06 12.57
C THR A 49 -11.26 12.78 12.52
N ILE A 50 -10.19 12.69 13.30
CA ILE A 50 -9.31 11.51 13.34
C ILE A 50 -10.06 10.31 13.94
N PRO A 51 -10.19 9.17 13.21
CA PRO A 51 -11.19 8.14 13.52
C PRO A 51 -10.69 7.05 14.47
N TYR A 52 -10.07 7.42 15.60
CA TYR A 52 -9.83 6.47 16.70
C TYR A 52 -10.15 7.12 18.05
N ILE A 53 -10.39 6.28 19.06
CA ILE A 53 -10.74 6.76 20.38
C ILE A 53 -9.49 6.97 21.22
N GLN A 54 -8.59 5.96 21.27
CA GLN A 54 -7.43 6.00 22.16
C GLN A 54 -6.28 5.14 21.59
N MET A 55 -5.05 5.63 21.72
CA MET A 55 -3.82 4.89 21.47
C MET A 55 -3.18 4.54 22.82
N TYR A 56 -2.79 3.27 23.00
CA TYR A 56 -2.13 2.78 24.22
C TYR A 56 -0.62 2.65 24.00
N PRO A 57 0.21 2.71 25.08
CA PRO A 57 1.67 2.62 24.96
C PRO A 57 2.16 1.32 24.30
N ASP A 58 1.46 0.20 24.53
CA ASP A 58 1.77 -1.13 23.96
C ASP A 58 1.39 -1.28 22.47
N GLY A 59 1.02 -0.20 21.82
CA GLY A 59 0.67 -0.18 20.40
C GLY A 59 -0.76 -0.60 20.08
N ILE A 60 -1.59 -0.93 21.06
CA ILE A 60 -3.02 -1.17 20.82
C ILE A 60 -3.71 0.17 20.56
N CYS A 61 -4.55 0.20 19.53
CA CYS A 61 -5.41 1.33 19.21
C CYS A 61 -6.87 0.92 19.37
N LYS A 62 -7.60 1.62 20.23
CA LYS A 62 -9.05 1.53 20.29
C LYS A 62 -9.64 2.41 19.19
N VAL A 63 -10.11 1.78 18.12
CA VAL A 63 -10.60 2.46 16.92
C VAL A 63 -12.05 2.93 17.12
N THR A 64 -12.92 2.00 17.49
CA THR A 64 -14.32 2.31 17.83
C THR A 64 -14.66 1.75 19.21
N GLY A 65 -15.92 1.81 19.64
CA GLY A 65 -16.34 1.28 20.94
C GLY A 65 -15.91 -0.16 21.21
N ARG A 66 -15.93 -1.01 20.16
CA ARG A 66 -15.60 -2.44 20.25
C ARG A 66 -14.45 -2.88 19.37
N LYS A 67 -13.96 -2.03 18.45
CA LYS A 67 -12.89 -2.37 17.51
C LYS A 67 -11.52 -1.94 18.02
N TYR A 68 -10.58 -2.88 18.06
CA TYR A 68 -9.20 -2.68 18.50
C TYR A 68 -8.25 -3.15 17.41
N SER A 69 -7.12 -2.47 17.24
CA SER A 69 -6.11 -2.83 16.25
C SER A 69 -4.69 -2.77 16.79
N LYS A 70 -3.81 -3.56 16.18
CA LYS A 70 -2.35 -3.50 16.33
C LYS A 70 -1.70 -3.41 14.96
N THR A 71 -0.47 -2.90 14.92
CA THR A 71 0.29 -2.71 13.68
C THR A 71 1.69 -3.31 13.82
N VAL A 72 2.12 -4.01 12.80
CA VAL A 72 3.46 -4.56 12.64
C VAL A 72 4.11 -3.85 11.45
N ALA A 73 5.31 -3.34 11.63
CA ALA A 73 6.14 -2.84 10.54
C ALA A 73 6.96 -4.01 9.98
N PHE A 74 7.09 -4.09 8.66
CA PHE A 74 7.87 -5.14 8.00
C PHE A 74 8.75 -4.57 6.90
N GLU A 75 9.85 -5.24 6.64
CA GLU A 75 10.83 -4.85 5.64
C GLU A 75 10.57 -5.53 4.29
N ASP A 76 11.33 -5.12 3.29
CA ASP A 76 11.26 -5.69 1.96
C ASP A 76 12.21 -6.88 1.80
N ILE A 77 11.90 -7.74 0.83
CA ILE A 77 12.80 -8.77 0.32
C ILE A 77 12.93 -8.62 -1.20
N ASN A 78 13.99 -9.18 -1.77
CA ASN A 78 14.27 -9.09 -3.20
C ASN A 78 13.37 -10.00 -4.05
N TYR A 79 12.04 -9.81 -3.95
CA TYR A 79 11.06 -10.59 -4.69
C TYR A 79 11.22 -10.43 -6.21
N GLN A 80 11.38 -9.20 -6.68
CA GLN A 80 11.43 -8.93 -8.13
C GLN A 80 12.67 -9.51 -8.83
N LEU A 81 13.78 -9.65 -8.10
CA LEU A 81 15.04 -10.22 -8.61
C LEU A 81 15.20 -11.72 -8.30
N ALA A 82 14.26 -12.31 -7.57
CA ALA A 82 14.31 -13.73 -7.22
C ALA A 82 14.14 -14.62 -8.46
N GLN A 83 14.69 -15.83 -8.40
CA GLN A 83 14.48 -16.84 -9.44
C GLN A 83 13.00 -17.32 -9.45
N ALA A 84 12.57 -17.94 -10.53
CA ALA A 84 11.17 -18.34 -10.72
C ALA A 84 10.66 -19.25 -9.59
N ASP A 85 11.48 -20.21 -9.18
CA ASP A 85 11.12 -21.17 -8.10
C ASP A 85 10.99 -20.46 -6.75
N ASP A 86 11.91 -19.53 -6.44
CA ASP A 86 11.86 -18.73 -5.21
C ASP A 86 10.63 -17.79 -5.20
N LYS A 87 10.30 -17.19 -6.34
CA LYS A 87 9.09 -16.37 -6.48
C LYS A 87 7.83 -17.19 -6.20
N THR A 88 7.77 -18.40 -6.75
CA THR A 88 6.64 -19.31 -6.53
C THR A 88 6.53 -19.66 -5.05
N ALA A 89 7.62 -20.04 -4.40
CA ALA A 89 7.63 -20.36 -2.97
C ALA A 89 7.22 -19.15 -2.10
N ILE A 90 7.70 -17.94 -2.41
CA ILE A 90 7.28 -16.73 -1.69
C ILE A 90 5.79 -16.46 -1.89
N PHE A 91 5.29 -16.63 -3.11
CA PHE A 91 3.87 -16.42 -3.44
C PHE A 91 2.96 -17.41 -2.71
N GLU A 92 3.32 -18.70 -2.70
CA GLU A 92 2.58 -19.73 -1.98
C GLU A 92 2.55 -19.47 -0.46
N ASN A 93 3.69 -19.16 0.14
CA ASN A 93 3.76 -18.78 1.55
C ASN A 93 2.95 -17.51 1.85
N TRP A 94 2.88 -16.57 0.92
CA TRP A 94 2.05 -15.37 1.05
C TRP A 94 0.55 -15.70 0.95
N CYS A 95 0.15 -16.64 0.09
CA CYS A 95 -1.22 -17.17 0.05
C CYS A 95 -1.61 -17.81 1.39
N ASP A 96 -0.73 -18.64 1.95
CA ASP A 96 -0.95 -19.27 3.26
C ASP A 96 -1.04 -18.24 4.39
N PHE A 97 -0.22 -17.20 4.32
CA PHE A 97 -0.31 -16.09 5.29
C PHE A 97 -1.66 -15.37 5.21
N LEU A 98 -2.18 -15.09 4.02
CA LEU A 98 -3.52 -14.50 3.87
C LEU A 98 -4.61 -15.44 4.39
N ASN A 99 -4.48 -16.73 4.13
CA ASN A 99 -5.41 -17.76 4.63
C ASN A 99 -5.40 -17.94 6.15
N TYR A 100 -4.38 -17.45 6.85
CA TYR A 100 -4.37 -17.41 8.32
C TYR A 100 -5.52 -16.57 8.88
N PHE A 101 -5.89 -15.47 8.21
CA PHE A 101 -6.91 -14.55 8.72
C PHE A 101 -8.32 -15.05 8.46
N ASP A 102 -9.09 -15.26 9.51
CA ASP A 102 -10.51 -15.58 9.44
C ASP A 102 -11.39 -14.31 9.30
N ALA A 103 -12.72 -14.52 9.15
CA ALA A 103 -13.69 -13.43 8.99
C ALA A 103 -13.79 -12.47 10.20
N SER A 104 -13.25 -12.86 11.36
CA SER A 104 -13.28 -12.05 12.60
C SER A 104 -12.11 -11.06 12.69
N VAL A 105 -11.15 -11.14 11.76
CA VAL A 105 -9.97 -10.28 11.68
C VAL A 105 -10.04 -9.44 10.41
N SER A 106 -9.97 -8.12 10.55
CA SER A 106 -9.81 -7.22 9.41
C SER A 106 -8.32 -6.88 9.27
N VAL A 107 -7.80 -6.98 8.06
CA VAL A 107 -6.40 -6.69 7.75
C VAL A 107 -6.31 -5.45 6.88
N GLN A 108 -5.34 -4.59 7.14
CA GLN A 108 -4.97 -3.45 6.31
C GLN A 108 -3.47 -3.51 6.05
N LEU A 109 -3.09 -3.68 4.79
CA LEU A 109 -1.71 -3.46 4.34
C LEU A 109 -1.58 -2.00 3.94
N SER A 110 -0.56 -1.33 4.46
CA SER A 110 -0.31 0.09 4.19
C SER A 110 1.11 0.28 3.71
N PHE A 111 1.23 0.94 2.56
CA PHE A 111 2.50 1.28 1.93
C PHE A 111 2.59 2.80 1.91
N ILE A 112 3.55 3.35 2.63
CA ILE A 112 3.74 4.79 2.76
C ILE A 112 5.04 5.16 2.07
N ASN A 113 4.90 5.82 0.93
CA ASN A 113 6.01 6.37 0.18
C ASN A 113 6.03 7.88 0.40
N GLN A 114 6.74 8.32 1.43
CA GLN A 114 6.86 9.74 1.79
C GLN A 114 8.31 10.18 1.66
N GLY A 115 8.49 11.44 1.28
CA GLY A 115 9.81 12.07 1.36
C GLY A 115 10.33 12.02 2.79
N THR A 116 11.47 11.41 3.00
CA THR A 116 12.22 11.57 4.25
C THR A 116 12.46 13.05 4.46
N GLN A 117 12.38 13.51 5.69
CA GLN A 117 12.82 14.86 5.99
C GLN A 117 14.26 14.98 5.48
N ARG A 118 14.46 15.89 4.54
CA ARG A 118 15.75 16.12 3.88
C ARG A 118 16.89 16.23 4.89
N GLY A 119 16.59 16.76 6.08
CA GLY A 119 17.52 16.85 7.20
C GLY A 119 17.93 15.53 7.85
N GLU A 120 17.09 14.47 7.85
CA GLU A 120 17.48 13.15 8.39
C GLU A 120 18.35 12.40 7.36
N ALA A 121 18.05 12.49 6.10
CA ALA A 121 18.87 11.92 5.04
C ALA A 121 20.22 12.65 4.89
N GLU A 122 20.25 13.99 5.05
CA GLU A 122 21.48 14.77 5.05
C GLU A 122 22.36 14.48 6.29
N LYS A 123 21.76 14.16 7.43
CA LYS A 123 22.50 13.69 8.62
C LYS A 123 23.13 12.32 8.40
N ALA A 124 22.45 11.42 7.67
CA ALA A 124 22.95 10.08 7.39
C ALA A 124 24.21 10.08 6.53
N VAL A 125 24.45 11.11 5.72
CA VAL A 125 25.65 11.30 4.88
C VAL A 125 26.60 12.34 5.42
N ASN A 126 26.47 12.73 6.69
CA ASN A 126 27.36 13.69 7.30
C ASN A 126 28.63 13.02 7.81
N ILE A 127 29.77 13.37 7.20
CA ILE A 127 31.08 12.88 7.59
C ILE A 127 31.73 13.97 8.45
N PRO A 128 32.01 13.73 9.73
CA PRO A 128 32.63 14.72 10.60
C PRO A 128 34.09 14.98 10.19
N ALA A 129 34.55 16.20 10.43
CA ALA A 129 35.96 16.53 10.29
C ALA A 129 36.79 15.80 11.35
N GLN A 130 38.03 15.40 10.99
CA GLN A 130 38.95 14.72 11.89
C GLN A 130 40.25 15.54 12.02
N GLU A 131 41.08 15.22 13.01
CA GLU A 131 42.37 15.90 13.26
C GLU A 131 43.48 15.34 12.33
N ASP A 132 43.24 15.43 11.00
CA ASP A 132 44.21 15.01 9.98
C ASP A 132 44.19 15.93 8.75
N ALA A 133 45.07 15.64 7.77
CA ALA A 133 45.20 16.45 6.54
C ALA A 133 44.12 16.15 5.48
N PHE A 134 43.14 15.25 5.73
CA PHE A 134 42.22 14.77 4.70
C PHE A 134 40.82 15.39 4.76
N ASN A 135 40.65 16.47 5.52
CA ASN A 135 39.33 17.10 5.66
C ASN A 135 38.79 17.72 4.37
N SER A 136 39.66 18.16 3.46
CA SER A 136 39.26 18.61 2.13
C SER A 136 38.61 17.47 1.34
N ILE A 137 39.21 16.28 1.36
CA ILE A 137 38.70 15.09 0.68
C ILE A 137 37.38 14.60 1.31
N ARG A 138 37.29 14.66 2.66
CA ARG A 138 36.02 14.35 3.35
C ARG A 138 34.89 15.29 2.94
N THR A 139 35.22 16.57 2.74
CA THR A 139 34.25 17.57 2.29
C THR A 139 33.77 17.27 0.86
N GLU A 140 34.67 16.99 -0.06
CA GLU A 140 34.32 16.59 -1.44
C GLU A 140 33.50 15.30 -1.47
N TYR A 141 33.92 14.29 -0.70
CA TYR A 141 33.18 13.02 -0.61
C TYR A 141 31.77 13.19 -0.03
N ARG A 142 31.62 13.97 1.04
CA ARG A 142 30.34 14.35 1.61
C ARG A 142 29.46 15.08 0.59
N ASP A 143 29.99 16.02 -0.13
CA ASP A 143 29.25 16.80 -1.13
C ASP A 143 28.87 15.92 -2.35
N MET A 144 29.70 14.97 -2.72
CA MET A 144 29.37 13.93 -3.70
C MET A 144 28.20 13.07 -3.20
N LEU A 145 28.24 12.60 -1.95
CA LEU A 145 27.14 11.82 -1.35
C LEU A 145 25.83 12.62 -1.32
N LYS A 146 25.88 13.90 -0.92
CA LYS A 146 24.71 14.79 -0.94
C LYS A 146 24.15 14.97 -2.35
N ASN A 147 25.03 15.11 -3.36
CA ASN A 147 24.63 15.22 -4.74
C ASN A 147 24.02 13.90 -5.27
N GLN A 148 24.55 12.74 -4.86
CA GLN A 148 23.95 11.44 -5.21
C GLN A 148 22.59 11.25 -4.51
N LEU A 149 22.50 11.63 -3.23
CA LEU A 149 21.25 11.64 -2.51
C LEU A 149 20.21 12.54 -3.22
N ALA A 150 20.63 13.67 -3.78
CA ALA A 150 19.75 14.58 -4.51
C ALA A 150 19.37 14.10 -5.92
N LYS A 151 20.13 13.19 -6.53
CA LYS A 151 19.86 12.62 -7.86
C LYS A 151 19.02 11.34 -7.84
N GLY A 152 19.05 10.59 -6.72
CA GLY A 152 18.25 9.38 -6.58
C GLY A 152 16.75 9.70 -6.48
N ASN A 153 15.89 8.70 -6.34
CA ASN A 153 14.43 8.84 -6.03
C ASN A 153 14.18 9.42 -4.62
N ASN A 154 15.14 10.06 -4.13
CA ASN A 154 15.27 11.26 -3.33
C ASN A 154 14.59 11.21 -1.98
N GLY A 155 15.01 10.26 -1.16
CA GLY A 155 14.60 10.25 0.22
C GLY A 155 13.14 9.81 0.39
N LEU A 156 12.56 9.13 -0.59
CA LEU A 156 11.30 8.41 -0.41
C LEU A 156 11.60 7.13 0.34
N VAL A 157 11.20 7.08 1.60
CA VAL A 157 11.24 5.85 2.38
C VAL A 157 9.97 5.08 2.13
N LYS A 158 10.11 3.85 1.62
CA LYS A 158 8.99 2.91 1.47
C LYS A 158 8.78 2.21 2.80
N ALA A 159 7.89 2.75 3.63
CA ALA A 159 7.50 2.11 4.87
C ALA A 159 6.29 1.19 4.64
N LYS A 160 6.36 -0.03 5.17
CA LYS A 160 5.35 -1.07 5.00
C LYS A 160 4.81 -1.52 6.34
N TYR A 161 3.49 -1.58 6.43
CA TYR A 161 2.79 -1.90 7.65
C TYR A 161 1.67 -2.89 7.38
N ILE A 162 1.49 -3.84 8.28
CA ILE A 162 0.28 -4.64 8.38
C ILE A 162 -0.43 -4.27 9.68
N THR A 163 -1.67 -3.83 9.56
CA THR A 163 -2.55 -3.54 10.70
C THR A 163 -3.66 -4.56 10.70
N PHE A 164 -3.82 -5.26 11.81
CA PHE A 164 -4.91 -6.19 12.03
C PHE A 164 -5.83 -5.66 13.13
N ALA A 165 -7.12 -5.81 12.91
CA ALA A 165 -8.15 -5.30 13.80
C ALA A 165 -9.19 -6.37 14.08
N ILE A 166 -9.64 -6.40 15.33
CA ILE A 166 -10.63 -7.33 15.86
C ILE A 166 -11.73 -6.58 16.61
N GLU A 167 -12.87 -7.21 16.79
CA GLU A 167 -13.88 -6.78 17.72
C GLU A 167 -13.74 -7.50 19.07
N ALA A 168 -13.85 -6.76 20.17
CA ALA A 168 -13.81 -7.27 21.53
C ALA A 168 -14.64 -6.38 22.47
N ASP A 169 -15.21 -6.98 23.51
CA ASP A 169 -16.05 -6.28 24.47
C ASP A 169 -15.25 -5.47 25.50
N SER A 170 -13.97 -5.81 25.68
CA SER A 170 -13.07 -5.11 26.62
C SER A 170 -11.65 -5.04 26.09
N LEU A 171 -10.86 -4.09 26.63
CA LEU A 171 -9.44 -3.97 26.34
C LEU A 171 -8.65 -5.23 26.74
N GLY A 172 -9.00 -5.85 27.88
CA GLY A 172 -8.32 -7.08 28.32
C GLY A 172 -8.49 -8.24 27.35
N ALA A 173 -9.73 -8.46 26.87
CA ALA A 173 -10.02 -9.47 25.86
C ALA A 173 -9.32 -9.16 24.51
N ALA A 174 -9.34 -7.88 24.11
CA ALA A 174 -8.63 -7.43 22.91
C ALA A 174 -7.12 -7.68 23.00
N LYS A 175 -6.51 -7.36 24.15
CA LYS A 175 -5.07 -7.48 24.36
C LYS A 175 -4.57 -8.91 24.18
N SER A 176 -5.22 -9.88 24.83
CA SER A 176 -4.84 -11.29 24.73
C SER A 176 -4.95 -11.83 23.30
N ARG A 177 -6.04 -11.47 22.59
CA ARG A 177 -6.27 -11.93 21.23
C ARG A 177 -5.33 -11.26 20.23
N LEU A 178 -5.11 -9.94 20.35
CA LEU A 178 -4.18 -9.21 19.49
C LEU A 178 -2.73 -9.65 19.69
N ALA A 179 -2.31 -9.98 20.91
CA ALA A 179 -0.97 -10.51 21.19
C ALA A 179 -0.74 -11.87 20.50
N ARG A 180 -1.75 -12.75 20.49
CA ARG A 180 -1.68 -14.02 19.77
C ARG A 180 -1.54 -13.79 18.26
N ILE A 181 -2.43 -12.97 17.67
CA ILE A 181 -2.37 -12.65 16.24
C ILE A 181 -1.02 -12.01 15.87
N GLU A 182 -0.48 -11.13 16.71
CA GLU A 182 0.84 -10.52 16.50
C GLU A 182 1.93 -11.57 16.41
N THR A 183 1.95 -12.53 17.34
CA THR A 183 2.92 -13.63 17.33
C THR A 183 2.82 -14.46 16.05
N ASP A 184 1.61 -14.80 15.64
CA ASP A 184 1.36 -15.59 14.43
C ASP A 184 1.77 -14.80 13.17
N VAL A 185 1.47 -13.49 13.10
CA VAL A 185 1.89 -12.59 12.01
C VAL A 185 3.43 -12.53 11.92
N LEU A 186 4.12 -12.37 13.03
CA LEU A 186 5.59 -12.34 13.06
C LEU A 186 6.20 -13.69 12.61
N ASN A 187 5.60 -14.80 13.01
CA ASN A 187 6.04 -16.13 12.57
C ASN A 187 5.83 -16.34 11.06
N ASN A 188 4.71 -15.90 10.50
CA ASN A 188 4.47 -15.97 9.06
C ASN A 188 5.48 -15.10 8.28
N PHE A 189 5.78 -13.89 8.73
CA PHE A 189 6.83 -13.07 8.11
C PHE A 189 8.20 -13.74 8.20
N LYS A 190 8.52 -14.40 9.32
CA LYS A 190 9.76 -15.15 9.47
C LYS A 190 9.87 -16.31 8.49
N LEU A 191 8.77 -17.03 8.22
CA LEU A 191 8.71 -18.09 7.19
C LEU A 191 8.97 -17.55 5.78
N LEU A 192 8.48 -16.32 5.49
CA LEU A 192 8.76 -15.61 4.25
C LEU A 192 10.18 -15.03 4.17
N GLY A 193 10.99 -15.14 5.23
CA GLY A 193 12.32 -14.51 5.30
C GLY A 193 12.27 -13.00 5.47
N VAL A 194 11.12 -12.44 5.86
CA VAL A 194 10.88 -11.00 6.03
C VAL A 194 11.16 -10.60 7.47
N SER A 195 11.96 -9.55 7.67
CA SER A 195 12.14 -8.91 8.97
C SER A 195 10.88 -8.11 9.31
N ALA A 196 10.32 -8.36 10.48
CA ALA A 196 9.10 -7.69 10.93
C ALA A 196 9.16 -7.44 12.44
N ARG A 197 8.58 -6.32 12.89
CA ARG A 197 8.54 -5.95 14.30
C ARG A 197 7.20 -5.28 14.68
N PRO A 198 6.70 -5.53 15.88
CA PRO A 198 5.51 -4.85 16.37
C PRO A 198 5.82 -3.37 16.61
N MET A 199 4.84 -2.52 16.39
CA MET A 199 4.95 -1.08 16.65
C MET A 199 4.39 -0.74 18.03
N THR A 200 5.15 0.05 18.77
CA THR A 200 4.70 0.69 20.02
C THR A 200 3.68 1.79 19.74
N GLY A 201 2.97 2.25 20.77
CA GLY A 201 2.05 3.37 20.64
C GLY A 201 2.73 4.66 20.17
N TYR A 202 3.96 4.92 20.66
CA TYR A 202 4.76 6.05 20.22
C TYR A 202 5.09 5.98 18.72
N GLU A 203 5.53 4.84 18.24
CA GLU A 203 5.86 4.64 16.81
C GLU A 203 4.64 4.76 15.91
N ARG A 204 3.49 4.23 16.35
CA ARG A 204 2.23 4.41 15.64
C ARG A 204 1.80 5.88 15.57
N LEU A 205 1.92 6.62 16.67
CA LEU A 205 1.63 8.06 16.69
C LEU A 205 2.60 8.84 15.81
N LYS A 206 3.90 8.50 15.81
CA LYS A 206 4.90 9.11 14.92
C LYS A 206 4.56 8.87 13.45
N MET A 207 4.15 7.64 13.10
CA MET A 207 3.69 7.29 11.74
C MET A 207 2.44 8.11 11.35
N LEU A 208 1.44 8.19 12.22
CA LEU A 208 0.22 8.97 11.99
C LEU A 208 0.52 10.46 11.84
N HIS A 209 1.41 11.00 12.68
CA HIS A 209 1.88 12.38 12.57
C HIS A 209 2.50 12.63 11.19
N GLY A 210 3.35 11.72 10.70
CA GLY A 210 3.93 11.83 9.35
C GLY A 210 2.89 11.85 8.23
N ILE A 211 1.80 11.07 8.34
CA ILE A 211 0.71 11.07 7.38
C ILE A 211 -0.06 12.40 7.40
N PHE A 212 -0.32 12.95 8.58
CA PHE A 212 -1.08 14.19 8.75
C PHE A 212 -0.24 15.47 8.57
N HIS A 213 1.10 15.34 8.56
CA HIS A 213 2.04 16.45 8.34
C HIS A 213 2.99 16.12 7.17
N PRO A 214 2.48 15.98 5.94
CA PRO A 214 3.30 15.61 4.78
C PRO A 214 4.33 16.68 4.39
N GLU A 215 4.22 17.90 4.92
CA GLU A 215 5.24 18.94 4.83
C GLU A 215 6.44 18.71 5.76
N GLY A 216 6.37 17.70 6.62
CA GLY A 216 7.36 17.43 7.66
C GLY A 216 7.05 18.18 8.96
N GLY A 217 7.77 17.85 10.00
CA GLY A 217 7.66 18.47 11.33
C GLY A 217 8.29 17.57 12.38
N GLN A 218 8.80 18.15 13.45
CA GLN A 218 9.28 17.37 14.58
C GLN A 218 8.08 16.78 15.34
N PHE A 219 8.10 15.48 15.55
CA PHE A 219 7.15 14.81 16.43
C PHE A 219 7.74 14.72 17.83
N ALA A 220 7.19 15.48 18.77
CA ALA A 220 7.54 15.45 20.18
C ALA A 220 6.31 14.96 20.96
N PHE A 221 6.43 13.82 21.62
CA PHE A 221 5.34 13.23 22.39
C PHE A 221 5.89 12.28 23.45
N ASP A 222 5.27 12.28 24.62
CA ASP A 222 5.46 11.28 25.67
C ASP A 222 4.11 10.97 26.31
N PHE A 223 3.84 9.69 26.57
CA PHE A 223 2.58 9.26 27.19
C PHE A 223 2.38 9.85 28.60
N SER A 224 3.47 10.17 29.32
CA SER A 224 3.40 10.82 30.64
C SER A 224 2.80 12.21 30.59
N TRP A 225 2.80 12.88 29.46
CA TRP A 225 2.24 14.24 29.30
C TRP A 225 0.71 14.24 29.27
N LEU A 226 0.06 13.13 28.94
CA LEU A 226 -1.40 13.08 28.76
C LEU A 226 -2.16 13.37 30.07
N ALA A 227 -1.79 12.71 31.15
CA ALA A 227 -2.49 12.85 32.43
C ALA A 227 -2.39 14.27 33.02
N PRO A 228 -1.20 14.92 33.07
CA PRO A 228 -1.09 16.28 33.60
C PRO A 228 -1.71 17.35 32.71
N SER A 229 -1.67 17.16 31.36
CA SER A 229 -2.14 18.17 30.40
C SER A 229 -3.64 18.08 30.11
N GLY A 230 -4.27 16.96 30.37
CA GLY A 230 -5.65 16.67 29.95
C GLY A 230 -5.81 16.55 28.42
N LEU A 231 -4.71 16.51 27.67
CA LEU A 231 -4.71 16.32 26.23
C LEU A 231 -4.88 14.85 25.86
N SER A 232 -5.32 14.60 24.65
CA SER A 232 -5.40 13.27 24.05
C SER A 232 -4.24 13.04 23.10
N THR A 233 -3.97 11.78 22.73
CA THR A 233 -2.93 11.47 21.72
C THR A 233 -3.19 12.13 20.38
N LYS A 234 -4.46 12.48 20.07
CA LYS A 234 -4.84 13.16 18.82
C LYS A 234 -4.34 14.60 18.74
N ASP A 235 -4.18 15.26 19.87
CA ASP A 235 -3.71 16.64 19.91
C ASP A 235 -2.26 16.78 19.44
N PHE A 236 -1.47 15.71 19.55
CA PHE A 236 -0.08 15.66 19.12
C PHE A 236 0.12 15.25 17.66
N ILE A 237 -0.91 14.70 17.01
CA ILE A 237 -0.82 14.22 15.62
C ILE A 237 -1.75 14.96 14.66
N ALA A 238 -2.73 15.71 15.16
CA ALA A 238 -3.69 16.39 14.32
C ALA A 238 -3.03 17.53 13.52
N PRO A 239 -3.34 17.66 12.23
CA PRO A 239 -2.92 18.81 11.45
C PRO A 239 -3.65 20.08 11.93
N SER A 240 -3.19 21.24 11.49
CA SER A 240 -3.81 22.51 11.83
C SER A 240 -5.27 22.61 11.39
N SER A 241 -5.65 21.93 10.33
CA SER A 241 -7.03 21.88 9.83
C SER A 241 -7.25 20.77 8.84
N PHE A 242 -8.51 20.28 8.77
CA PHE A 242 -9.05 19.52 7.65
C PHE A 242 -10.14 20.34 6.94
N ARG A 243 -10.22 20.23 5.61
CA ARG A 243 -11.31 20.80 4.81
C ARG A 243 -11.71 19.84 3.70
N PHE A 244 -12.98 19.44 3.68
CA PHE A 244 -13.55 18.47 2.74
C PHE A 244 -14.61 19.07 1.81
N GLY A 245 -14.69 20.39 1.70
CA GLY A 245 -15.75 21.09 0.94
C GLY A 245 -15.65 21.01 -0.58
N GLU A 246 -14.56 20.49 -1.16
CA GLU A 246 -14.30 20.51 -2.60
C GLU A 246 -14.64 19.18 -3.31
N GLY A 247 -15.47 18.33 -2.78
CA GLY A 247 -15.93 17.05 -3.37
C GLY A 247 -14.83 16.08 -3.87
N ARG A 248 -13.91 16.55 -4.68
CA ARG A 248 -12.84 15.77 -5.35
C ARG A 248 -11.50 15.81 -4.63
N TYR A 249 -11.33 16.70 -3.67
CA TYR A 249 -10.09 16.99 -2.98
C TYR A 249 -10.36 17.26 -1.51
N PHE A 250 -9.37 17.01 -0.68
CA PHE A 250 -9.34 17.48 0.69
C PHE A 250 -8.14 18.42 0.91
N ARG A 251 -8.21 19.24 1.94
CA ARG A 251 -7.05 20.01 2.42
C ARG A 251 -6.68 19.55 3.81
N MET A 252 -5.40 19.41 4.03
CA MET A 252 -4.81 19.01 5.30
C MET A 252 -3.64 19.95 5.61
N GLY A 253 -3.86 20.85 6.54
CA GLY A 253 -2.93 21.96 6.77
C GLY A 253 -2.73 22.79 5.49
N LYS A 254 -1.50 22.89 5.02
CA LYS A 254 -1.13 23.62 3.80
C LYS A 254 -1.21 22.76 2.52
N LYS A 255 -1.28 21.44 2.65
CA LYS A 255 -1.28 20.52 1.52
C LYS A 255 -2.71 20.26 1.02
N ILE A 256 -2.81 19.94 -0.26
CA ILE A 256 -4.02 19.43 -0.89
C ILE A 256 -3.83 17.94 -1.18
N GLY A 257 -4.86 17.14 -0.96
CA GLY A 257 -4.82 15.71 -1.19
C GLY A 257 -6.05 15.20 -1.92
N ALA A 258 -5.92 14.01 -2.49
CA ALA A 258 -7.03 13.25 -3.04
C ALA A 258 -6.80 11.76 -2.78
N ALA A 259 -7.87 11.07 -2.46
CA ALA A 259 -7.89 9.63 -2.38
C ALA A 259 -8.74 9.06 -3.52
N SER A 260 -8.25 7.93 -4.04
CA SER A 260 -8.83 7.21 -5.17
C SER A 260 -8.92 5.73 -4.81
N PHE A 261 -9.83 5.01 -5.44
CA PHE A 261 -9.88 3.56 -5.35
C PHE A 261 -9.47 2.90 -6.66
N LEU A 262 -8.88 1.73 -6.57
CA LEU A 262 -8.51 0.92 -7.72
C LEU A 262 -9.68 -0.01 -8.05
N GLU A 263 -10.26 0.16 -9.23
CA GLU A 263 -11.24 -0.75 -9.81
C GLU A 263 -10.51 -1.79 -10.65
N ILE A 264 -10.67 -3.04 -10.30
CA ILE A 264 -10.05 -4.17 -10.98
C ILE A 264 -10.99 -4.62 -12.08
N LEU A 265 -10.60 -4.42 -13.34
CA LEU A 265 -11.37 -4.79 -14.54
C LEU A 265 -10.82 -6.07 -15.16
N ALA A 266 -9.55 -6.38 -14.93
CA ALA A 266 -8.88 -7.54 -15.46
C ALA A 266 -9.38 -8.85 -14.82
N PRO A 267 -9.54 -9.92 -15.59
CA PRO A 267 -9.77 -11.26 -15.04
C PRO A 267 -8.53 -11.80 -14.31
N GLU A 268 -7.35 -11.42 -14.76
CA GLU A 268 -6.06 -11.77 -14.15
C GLU A 268 -5.27 -10.50 -13.83
N LEU A 269 -4.66 -10.47 -12.67
CA LEU A 269 -3.82 -9.38 -12.19
C LEU A 269 -2.35 -9.74 -12.39
N ASN A 270 -1.48 -8.71 -12.38
CA ASN A 270 -0.04 -8.86 -12.44
C ASN A 270 0.60 -8.40 -11.13
N ASP A 271 1.56 -9.16 -10.62
CA ASP A 271 2.29 -8.90 -9.37
C ASP A 271 3.14 -7.62 -9.39
N ARG A 272 3.42 -7.05 -10.57
CA ARG A 272 4.18 -5.80 -10.73
C ARG A 272 3.35 -4.55 -10.53
N MET A 273 2.03 -4.62 -10.58
CA MET A 273 1.17 -3.43 -10.55
C MET A 273 1.38 -2.61 -9.27
N LEU A 274 1.37 -3.28 -8.11
CA LEU A 274 1.60 -2.60 -6.83
C LEU A 274 2.99 -1.98 -6.76
N ALA A 275 4.01 -2.71 -7.23
CA ALA A 275 5.38 -2.23 -7.28
C ALA A 275 5.50 -0.98 -8.16
N ASP A 276 4.95 -1.00 -9.38
CA ASP A 276 4.99 0.14 -10.30
C ASP A 276 4.28 1.39 -9.71
N ILE A 277 3.17 1.21 -8.96
CA ILE A 277 2.51 2.33 -8.27
C ILE A 277 3.39 2.89 -7.13
N LEU A 278 4.07 2.01 -6.39
CA LEU A 278 4.96 2.41 -5.29
C LEU A 278 6.30 2.99 -5.78
N ASP A 279 6.66 2.74 -7.03
CA ASP A 279 7.87 3.28 -7.66
C ASP A 279 7.67 4.68 -8.27
N LEU A 280 6.45 5.24 -8.18
CA LEU A 280 6.23 6.62 -8.55
C LEU A 280 7.12 7.54 -7.72
N GLU A 281 7.78 8.50 -8.39
CA GLU A 281 8.71 9.49 -7.80
C GLU A 281 8.05 10.44 -6.79
N THR A 282 6.73 10.36 -6.64
CA THR A 282 5.91 11.25 -5.82
C THR A 282 5.39 10.53 -4.59
N GLY A 283 5.30 11.23 -3.47
CA GLY A 283 4.75 10.67 -2.24
C GLY A 283 3.34 10.12 -2.45
N VAL A 284 3.21 8.81 -2.30
CA VAL A 284 1.97 8.07 -2.46
C VAL A 284 1.73 7.19 -1.23
N ILE A 285 0.50 7.07 -0.81
CA ILE A 285 0.08 6.12 0.23
C ILE A 285 -0.91 5.15 -0.40
N VAL A 286 -0.58 3.86 -0.37
CA VAL A 286 -1.45 2.78 -0.85
C VAL A 286 -1.91 1.96 0.33
N ASN A 287 -3.21 1.69 0.39
CA ASN A 287 -3.81 0.84 1.42
C ASN A 287 -4.64 -0.25 0.77
N LEU A 288 -4.41 -1.48 1.21
CA LEU A 288 -5.25 -2.62 0.88
C LEU A 288 -6.01 -3.03 2.14
N HIS A 289 -7.32 -2.87 2.13
CA HIS A 289 -8.18 -3.44 3.17
C HIS A 289 -8.62 -4.82 2.71
N ILE A 290 -8.35 -5.82 3.51
CA ILE A 290 -8.61 -7.23 3.23
C ILE A 290 -9.44 -7.80 4.37
N ARG A 291 -10.59 -8.37 4.03
CA ARG A 291 -11.45 -9.05 4.98
C ARG A 291 -11.85 -10.41 4.43
N SER A 292 -11.54 -11.47 5.15
CA SER A 292 -11.99 -12.81 4.80
C SER A 292 -13.50 -12.94 4.94
N ILE A 293 -14.14 -13.70 4.06
CA ILE A 293 -15.53 -14.12 4.17
C ILE A 293 -15.54 -15.54 4.72
N ASP A 294 -16.52 -15.86 5.55
CA ASP A 294 -16.72 -17.23 6.00
C ASP A 294 -16.89 -18.17 4.79
N GLN A 295 -16.17 -19.31 4.81
CA GLN A 295 -16.11 -20.22 3.67
C GLN A 295 -17.49 -20.77 3.30
N SER A 296 -18.33 -21.07 4.28
CA SER A 296 -19.68 -21.59 4.07
C SER A 296 -20.58 -20.51 3.47
N GLU A 297 -20.45 -19.25 3.91
CA GLU A 297 -21.18 -18.11 3.36
C GLU A 297 -20.76 -17.79 1.93
N ALA A 298 -19.45 -17.83 1.64
CA ALA A 298 -18.90 -17.64 0.30
C ALA A 298 -19.46 -18.68 -0.66
N ILE A 299 -19.36 -19.97 -0.33
CA ILE A 299 -19.88 -21.07 -1.12
C ILE A 299 -21.38 -20.92 -1.36
N LYS A 300 -22.14 -20.61 -0.33
CA LYS A 300 -23.60 -20.39 -0.41
C LYS A 300 -23.94 -19.23 -1.35
N THR A 301 -23.20 -18.16 -1.27
CA THR A 301 -23.39 -16.97 -2.14
C THR A 301 -23.12 -17.30 -3.61
N ILE A 302 -22.03 -18.03 -3.91
CA ILE A 302 -21.70 -18.42 -5.28
C ILE A 302 -22.72 -19.41 -5.81
N LYS A 303 -23.17 -20.40 -5.03
CA LYS A 303 -24.23 -21.32 -5.43
C LYS A 303 -25.53 -20.61 -5.80
N ARG A 304 -25.90 -19.56 -5.03
CA ARG A 304 -27.05 -18.71 -5.38
C ARG A 304 -26.85 -18.00 -6.71
N LYS A 305 -25.66 -17.41 -6.92
CA LYS A 305 -25.32 -16.74 -8.18
C LYS A 305 -25.38 -17.68 -9.38
N ILE A 306 -24.84 -18.90 -9.25
CA ILE A 306 -24.94 -19.94 -10.29
C ILE A 306 -26.43 -20.24 -10.59
N THR A 307 -27.25 -20.45 -9.55
CA THR A 307 -28.68 -20.70 -9.72
C THR A 307 -29.40 -19.55 -10.43
N ASP A 308 -29.06 -18.30 -10.12
CA ASP A 308 -29.65 -17.13 -10.77
C ASP A 308 -29.18 -17.00 -12.22
N LEU A 309 -27.91 -17.29 -12.53
CA LEU A 309 -27.39 -17.34 -13.90
C LEU A 309 -28.05 -18.46 -14.72
N ASP A 310 -28.25 -19.64 -14.13
CA ASP A 310 -28.97 -20.76 -14.78
C ASP A 310 -30.44 -20.41 -15.08
N LYS A 311 -31.12 -19.69 -14.17
CA LYS A 311 -32.48 -19.16 -14.44
C LYS A 311 -32.47 -18.14 -15.58
N MET A 312 -31.53 -17.19 -15.60
CA MET A 312 -31.40 -16.23 -16.69
C MET A 312 -31.14 -16.94 -18.03
N LYS A 313 -30.28 -17.97 -18.04
CA LYS A 313 -30.02 -18.78 -19.20
C LYS A 313 -31.31 -19.44 -19.73
N ILE A 314 -32.11 -20.05 -18.86
CA ILE A 314 -33.39 -20.67 -19.22
C ILE A 314 -34.38 -19.61 -19.76
N GLU A 315 -34.42 -18.43 -19.19
CA GLU A 315 -35.29 -17.34 -19.67
C GLU A 315 -34.88 -16.87 -21.06
N GLU A 316 -33.58 -16.69 -21.33
CA GLU A 316 -33.09 -16.32 -22.67
C GLU A 316 -33.33 -17.43 -23.69
N GLN A 317 -33.14 -18.70 -23.33
CA GLN A 317 -33.51 -19.85 -24.18
C GLN A 317 -34.99 -19.84 -24.54
N LYS A 318 -35.88 -19.61 -23.56
CA LYS A 318 -37.33 -19.49 -23.81
C LYS A 318 -37.68 -18.33 -24.74
N LYS A 319 -36.98 -17.21 -24.63
CA LYS A 319 -37.16 -16.04 -25.53
C LYS A 319 -36.68 -16.40 -26.95
N ALA A 320 -35.51 -17.03 -27.09
CA ALA A 320 -34.98 -17.44 -28.39
C ALA A 320 -35.98 -18.36 -29.12
N VAL A 321 -36.49 -19.38 -28.44
CA VAL A 321 -37.53 -20.31 -29.01
C VAL A 321 -38.78 -19.55 -29.43
N ARG A 322 -39.30 -18.64 -28.61
CA ARG A 322 -40.49 -17.81 -28.93
C ARG A 322 -40.26 -16.91 -30.15
N SER A 323 -39.01 -16.51 -30.39
CA SER A 323 -38.61 -15.69 -31.52
C SER A 323 -38.17 -16.48 -32.76
N GLY A 324 -38.32 -17.83 -32.73
CA GLY A 324 -37.96 -18.70 -33.86
C GLY A 324 -36.46 -18.95 -34.03
N TYR A 325 -35.66 -18.64 -33.01
CA TYR A 325 -34.21 -18.91 -33.00
C TYR A 325 -33.90 -20.25 -32.31
N ASP A 326 -32.71 -20.77 -32.57
CA ASP A 326 -32.23 -22.01 -31.94
C ASP A 326 -32.02 -21.82 -30.42
N MET A 327 -32.31 -22.88 -29.63
CA MET A 327 -32.13 -22.88 -28.17
C MET A 327 -30.66 -22.74 -27.75
N ASP A 328 -29.72 -23.02 -28.64
CA ASP A 328 -28.28 -22.93 -28.37
C ASP A 328 -27.74 -21.51 -28.49
N ILE A 329 -28.54 -20.53 -28.95
CA ILE A 329 -28.18 -19.12 -29.01
C ILE A 329 -28.35 -18.49 -27.62
N ILE A 330 -27.32 -18.65 -26.82
CA ILE A 330 -27.22 -17.99 -25.50
C ILE A 330 -26.29 -16.79 -25.63
N PRO A 331 -26.60 -15.62 -25.01
CA PRO A 331 -25.65 -14.54 -24.93
C PRO A 331 -24.30 -15.02 -24.38
N SER A 332 -23.22 -14.74 -25.10
CA SER A 332 -21.85 -15.18 -24.75
C SER A 332 -21.48 -14.87 -23.32
N ASP A 333 -21.92 -13.71 -22.84
CA ASP A 333 -21.66 -13.22 -21.49
C ASP A 333 -22.25 -14.15 -20.42
N LEU A 334 -23.48 -14.65 -20.62
CA LEU A 334 -24.14 -15.57 -19.67
C LEU A 334 -23.44 -16.95 -19.64
N ALA A 335 -22.94 -17.40 -20.77
CA ALA A 335 -22.19 -18.67 -20.84
C ALA A 335 -20.85 -18.55 -20.13
N THR A 336 -20.13 -17.44 -20.36
CA THR A 336 -18.85 -17.14 -19.74
C THR A 336 -18.99 -16.96 -18.23
N PHE A 337 -19.90 -16.12 -17.75
CA PHE A 337 -20.14 -15.92 -16.31
C PHE A 337 -20.58 -17.18 -15.58
N GLY A 338 -21.38 -18.03 -16.25
CA GLY A 338 -21.78 -19.32 -15.69
C GLY A 338 -20.60 -20.29 -15.52
N GLY A 339 -19.68 -20.31 -16.49
CA GLY A 339 -18.45 -21.09 -16.43
C GLY A 339 -17.51 -20.59 -15.33
N GLU A 340 -17.25 -19.29 -15.29
CA GLU A 340 -16.40 -18.65 -14.27
C GLU A 340 -16.93 -18.88 -12.85
N ALA A 341 -18.24 -18.76 -12.63
CA ALA A 341 -18.85 -19.01 -11.33
C ALA A 341 -18.71 -20.47 -10.87
N LYS A 342 -18.79 -21.43 -11.79
CA LYS A 342 -18.58 -22.86 -11.50
C LYS A 342 -17.13 -23.16 -11.19
N ASN A 343 -16.18 -22.61 -11.97
CA ASN A 343 -14.75 -22.74 -11.72
C ASN A 343 -14.37 -22.14 -10.35
N LEU A 344 -14.93 -20.98 -10.02
CA LEU A 344 -14.72 -20.34 -8.70
C LEU A 344 -15.25 -21.23 -7.57
N LEU A 345 -16.44 -21.85 -7.75
CA LEU A 345 -16.98 -22.78 -6.76
C LEU A 345 -16.08 -23.99 -6.55
N GLU A 346 -15.55 -24.57 -7.63
CA GLU A 346 -14.62 -25.69 -7.60
C GLU A 346 -13.32 -25.29 -6.87
N GLN A 347 -12.74 -24.15 -7.17
CA GLN A 347 -11.54 -23.64 -6.50
C GLN A 347 -11.75 -23.51 -4.99
N LEU A 348 -12.90 -22.97 -4.56
CA LEU A 348 -13.23 -22.82 -3.14
C LEU A 348 -13.51 -24.16 -2.43
N GLN A 349 -13.92 -25.20 -3.16
CA GLN A 349 -14.24 -26.51 -2.57
C GLN A 349 -13.05 -27.48 -2.59
N SER A 350 -12.18 -27.39 -3.61
CA SER A 350 -11.13 -28.38 -3.86
C SER A 350 -9.72 -27.90 -3.59
N ARG A 351 -9.51 -26.57 -3.50
CA ARG A 351 -8.21 -25.95 -3.25
C ARG A 351 -8.23 -25.20 -1.93
N ASN A 352 -7.06 -24.90 -1.39
CA ASN A 352 -6.91 -24.07 -0.18
C ASN A 352 -7.18 -22.57 -0.49
N GLU A 353 -8.24 -22.30 -1.28
CA GLU A 353 -8.69 -20.97 -1.68
C GLU A 353 -9.78 -20.47 -0.72
N ARG A 354 -9.69 -19.23 -0.31
CA ARG A 354 -10.72 -18.50 0.44
C ARG A 354 -11.21 -17.30 -0.36
N MET A 355 -12.34 -16.73 0.05
CA MET A 355 -12.80 -15.47 -0.50
C MET A 355 -12.49 -14.30 0.43
N PHE A 356 -12.01 -13.25 -0.17
CA PHE A 356 -11.74 -11.98 0.49
C PHE A 356 -12.53 -10.84 -0.16
N LEU A 357 -12.96 -9.89 0.65
CA LEU A 357 -13.41 -8.58 0.21
C LEU A 357 -12.23 -7.62 0.29
N VAL A 358 -11.85 -7.07 -0.85
CA VAL A 358 -10.67 -6.22 -0.98
C VAL A 358 -11.07 -4.83 -1.44
N THR A 359 -10.56 -3.80 -0.75
CA THR A 359 -10.60 -2.40 -1.17
C THR A 359 -9.17 -1.90 -1.30
N VAL A 360 -8.82 -1.39 -2.47
CA VAL A 360 -7.49 -0.78 -2.71
C VAL A 360 -7.66 0.72 -2.85
N LEU A 361 -7.00 1.46 -1.96
CA LEU A 361 -7.02 2.92 -1.92
C LEU A 361 -5.63 3.47 -2.26
N VAL A 362 -5.59 4.50 -3.09
CA VAL A 362 -4.39 5.26 -3.41
C VAL A 362 -4.62 6.71 -3.03
N MET A 363 -3.83 7.21 -2.09
CA MET A 363 -3.90 8.60 -1.62
C MET A 363 -2.63 9.34 -2.00
N ASN A 364 -2.80 10.54 -2.54
CA ASN A 364 -1.72 11.43 -2.90
C ASN A 364 -1.91 12.79 -2.21
N THR A 365 -0.80 13.44 -1.87
CA THR A 365 -0.79 14.82 -1.35
C THR A 365 0.23 15.67 -2.11
N ALA A 366 -0.11 16.94 -2.37
CA ALA A 366 0.73 17.87 -3.12
C ALA A 366 0.56 19.31 -2.62
N ASP A 367 1.43 20.22 -3.12
CA ASP A 367 1.38 21.65 -2.78
C ASP A 367 0.23 22.37 -3.48
N ASN A 368 -0.16 21.88 -4.67
CA ASN A 368 -1.21 22.49 -5.48
C ASN A 368 -1.98 21.43 -6.28
N LYS A 369 -3.13 21.83 -6.82
CA LYS A 369 -4.02 20.95 -7.60
C LYS A 369 -3.35 20.38 -8.84
N GLN A 370 -2.56 21.16 -9.57
CA GLN A 370 -1.93 20.72 -10.81
C GLN A 370 -0.93 19.58 -10.55
N LYS A 371 -0.08 19.71 -9.53
CA LYS A 371 0.82 18.62 -9.11
C LYS A 371 0.03 17.38 -8.70
N LEU A 372 -1.05 17.57 -7.91
CA LEU A 372 -1.89 16.47 -7.45
C LEU A 372 -2.56 15.74 -8.63
N ASP A 373 -3.05 16.49 -9.62
CA ASP A 373 -3.66 15.91 -10.82
C ASP A 373 -2.62 15.16 -11.66
N ASN A 374 -1.39 15.68 -11.79
CA ASN A 374 -0.31 14.98 -12.48
C ASN A 374 0.04 13.66 -11.79
N MET A 375 0.10 13.63 -10.45
CA MET A 375 0.33 12.40 -9.67
C MET A 375 -0.79 11.39 -9.89
N PHE A 376 -2.04 11.85 -9.87
CA PHE A 376 -3.19 11.00 -10.14
C PHE A 376 -3.13 10.40 -11.56
N PHE A 377 -2.85 11.19 -12.58
CA PHE A 377 -2.75 10.72 -13.97
C PHE A 377 -1.59 9.74 -14.16
N ALA A 378 -0.46 9.94 -13.49
CA ALA A 378 0.65 8.99 -13.51
C ALA A 378 0.23 7.63 -12.91
N ALA A 379 -0.41 7.63 -11.74
CA ALA A 379 -0.93 6.43 -11.10
C ALA A 379 -2.05 5.76 -11.94
N GLN A 380 -2.92 6.57 -12.57
CA GLN A 380 -3.96 6.08 -13.47
C GLN A 380 -3.38 5.40 -14.71
N GLY A 381 -2.32 5.96 -15.30
CA GLY A 381 -1.62 5.36 -16.45
C GLY A 381 -1.03 3.99 -16.11
N ILE A 382 -0.46 3.84 -14.90
CA ILE A 382 0.01 2.54 -14.41
C ILE A 382 -1.16 1.57 -14.24
N ALA A 383 -2.25 1.99 -13.60
CA ALA A 383 -3.43 1.13 -13.42
C ALA A 383 -3.98 0.65 -14.78
N GLN A 384 -4.08 1.55 -15.78
CA GLN A 384 -4.53 1.21 -17.14
C GLN A 384 -3.62 0.20 -17.84
N LYS A 385 -2.30 0.27 -17.65
CA LYS A 385 -1.33 -0.69 -18.17
C LYS A 385 -1.66 -2.14 -17.72
N TYR A 386 -2.27 -2.28 -16.53
CA TYR A 386 -2.65 -3.56 -15.94
C TYR A 386 -4.16 -3.84 -16.02
N ASN A 387 -4.88 -3.22 -16.97
CA ASN A 387 -6.33 -3.36 -17.12
C ASN A 387 -7.12 -3.08 -15.83
N CYS A 388 -6.67 -2.10 -15.08
CA CYS A 388 -7.35 -1.56 -13.91
C CYS A 388 -7.70 -0.09 -14.14
N ALA A 389 -8.67 0.43 -13.40
CA ALA A 389 -9.03 1.84 -13.45
C ALA A 389 -8.83 2.46 -12.06
N LEU A 390 -8.06 3.55 -11.99
CA LEU A 390 -7.98 4.35 -10.78
C LEU A 390 -9.05 5.45 -10.85
N LYS A 391 -9.98 5.46 -9.90
CA LYS A 391 -11.10 6.41 -9.84
C LYS A 391 -11.05 7.21 -8.55
N ARG A 392 -11.22 8.53 -8.63
CA ARG A 392 -11.34 9.37 -7.43
C ARG A 392 -12.62 9.06 -6.66
N LEU A 393 -12.54 9.11 -5.35
CA LEU A 393 -13.68 8.96 -4.46
C LEU A 393 -14.39 10.31 -4.31
N ASP A 394 -15.09 10.74 -5.37
CA ASP A 394 -15.80 12.01 -5.39
C ASP A 394 -16.87 12.03 -4.28
N PHE A 395 -16.90 13.13 -3.51
CA PHE A 395 -17.76 13.35 -2.33
C PHE A 395 -17.54 12.39 -1.13
N GLN A 396 -16.51 11.52 -1.18
CA GLN A 396 -16.14 10.61 -0.10
C GLN A 396 -14.68 10.82 0.35
N GLN A 397 -14.14 12.01 0.14
CA GLN A 397 -12.73 12.29 0.41
C GLN A 397 -12.37 12.23 1.90
N GLU A 398 -13.32 12.55 2.79
CA GLU A 398 -13.14 12.40 4.23
C GLU A 398 -13.04 10.92 4.63
N GLN A 399 -14.01 10.11 4.22
CA GLN A 399 -14.04 8.67 4.48
C GLN A 399 -12.81 7.98 3.86
N ALA A 400 -12.40 8.42 2.67
CA ALA A 400 -11.27 7.87 1.95
C ALA A 400 -9.93 8.22 2.64
N LEU A 401 -9.74 9.47 3.08
CA LEU A 401 -8.58 9.86 3.87
C LEU A 401 -8.51 9.03 5.16
N MET A 402 -9.62 8.92 5.91
CA MET A 402 -9.65 8.21 7.17
C MET A 402 -9.46 6.69 7.01
N SER A 403 -9.91 6.13 5.87
CA SER A 403 -9.61 4.73 5.51
C SER A 403 -8.17 4.53 5.04
N SER A 404 -7.49 5.59 4.62
CA SER A 404 -6.08 5.54 4.24
C SER A 404 -5.12 5.62 5.44
N VAL A 405 -5.64 5.81 6.65
CA VAL A 405 -4.85 5.84 7.89
C VAL A 405 -4.66 4.40 8.42
N PRO A 406 -3.43 3.97 8.77
CA PRO A 406 -3.14 2.59 9.22
C PRO A 406 -3.64 2.28 10.64
N ILE A 407 -4.94 2.24 10.81
CA ILE A 407 -5.61 1.92 12.10
C ILE A 407 -6.57 0.73 12.01
N GLY A 408 -6.71 0.13 10.81
CA GLY A 408 -7.61 -1.02 10.59
C GLY A 408 -9.09 -0.63 10.43
N LEU A 409 -9.38 0.60 9.98
CA LEU A 409 -10.73 1.09 9.71
C LEU A 409 -10.92 1.33 8.21
N ASN A 410 -11.93 0.70 7.62
CA ASN A 410 -12.39 0.99 6.26
C ASN A 410 -13.80 1.57 6.32
N GLN A 411 -13.97 2.78 5.81
CA GLN A 411 -15.26 3.48 5.68
C GLN A 411 -15.76 3.50 4.23
N ILE A 412 -15.01 2.86 3.32
CA ILE A 412 -15.36 2.77 1.89
C ILE A 412 -16.05 1.44 1.63
N GLU A 413 -17.28 1.49 1.13
CA GLU A 413 -18.08 0.30 0.85
C GLU A 413 -17.75 -0.37 -0.49
N ILE A 414 -16.90 0.27 -1.33
CA ILE A 414 -16.47 -0.30 -2.60
C ILE A 414 -15.49 -1.44 -2.32
N GLN A 415 -15.96 -2.67 -2.55
CA GLN A 415 -15.19 -3.89 -2.28
C GLN A 415 -15.25 -4.82 -3.49
N ARG A 416 -14.13 -5.44 -3.82
CA ARG A 416 -14.05 -6.52 -4.82
C ARG A 416 -13.89 -7.86 -4.14
N GLY A 417 -14.73 -8.83 -4.50
CA GLY A 417 -14.53 -10.22 -4.07
C GLY A 417 -13.38 -10.84 -4.88
N LEU A 418 -12.36 -11.34 -4.20
CA LEU A 418 -11.19 -11.99 -4.78
C LEU A 418 -10.92 -13.30 -4.04
N THR A 419 -10.35 -14.29 -4.75
CA THR A 419 -9.82 -15.52 -4.13
C THR A 419 -8.48 -15.24 -3.43
N THR A 420 -7.97 -16.24 -2.70
CA THR A 420 -6.65 -16.13 -2.05
C THR A 420 -5.57 -15.79 -3.07
N SER A 421 -5.46 -16.58 -4.15
CA SER A 421 -4.44 -16.37 -5.18
C SER A 421 -4.58 -15.01 -5.87
N SER A 422 -5.81 -14.58 -6.18
CA SER A 422 -6.06 -13.25 -6.76
C SER A 422 -5.74 -12.11 -5.79
N THR A 423 -5.95 -12.29 -4.48
CA THR A 423 -5.59 -11.30 -3.46
C THR A 423 -4.08 -11.26 -3.24
N ALA A 424 -3.43 -12.43 -3.27
CA ALA A 424 -1.99 -12.57 -3.06
C ALA A 424 -1.16 -11.95 -4.19
N ILE A 425 -1.73 -11.70 -5.36
CA ILE A 425 -1.05 -10.99 -6.46
C ILE A 425 -0.63 -9.56 -6.05
N PHE A 426 -1.33 -8.95 -5.10
CA PHE A 426 -0.82 -7.73 -4.45
C PHE A 426 0.33 -8.07 -3.52
N VAL A 427 1.42 -8.62 -4.09
CA VAL A 427 2.62 -9.01 -3.35
C VAL A 427 3.20 -7.77 -2.68
N PRO A 428 3.35 -7.78 -1.33
CA PRO A 428 3.82 -6.60 -0.61
C PRO A 428 5.35 -6.40 -0.70
N PHE A 429 6.03 -7.27 -1.44
CA PHE A 429 7.48 -7.25 -1.56
C PHE A 429 7.89 -6.77 -2.96
N THR A 430 8.86 -5.89 -3.00
CA THR A 430 9.38 -5.31 -4.25
C THR A 430 10.89 -5.55 -4.36
N THR A 431 11.67 -4.70 -3.76
CA THR A 431 13.13 -4.72 -3.78
C THR A 431 13.64 -4.28 -2.43
N GLN A 432 14.58 -5.02 -1.89
CA GLN A 432 15.21 -4.67 -0.63
C GLN A 432 15.99 -3.35 -0.78
N GLU A 433 15.64 -2.38 0.06
CA GLU A 433 16.38 -1.14 0.19
C GLU A 433 17.43 -1.28 1.29
N LEU A 434 18.65 -0.92 0.97
CA LEU A 434 19.76 -0.96 1.91
C LEU A 434 20.20 0.48 2.23
N PHE A 435 19.46 1.12 3.10
CA PHE A 435 19.77 2.45 3.60
C PHE A 435 19.89 2.44 5.12
N GLN A 436 21.10 2.24 5.60
CA GLN A 436 21.41 2.28 7.02
C GLN A 436 22.07 3.61 7.34
N ALA A 437 21.36 4.47 8.06
CA ALA A 437 21.94 5.70 8.59
C ALA A 437 22.88 5.39 9.75
N GLY A 438 24.06 6.01 9.76
CA GLY A 438 25.04 5.89 10.82
C GLY A 438 26.40 6.46 10.44
N ASP A 439 27.20 6.80 11.45
CA ASP A 439 28.48 7.45 11.26
C ASP A 439 29.55 6.57 10.58
N GLU A 440 29.26 5.26 10.41
CA GLU A 440 30.18 4.29 9.81
C GLU A 440 29.60 3.59 8.56
N ALA A 441 28.46 4.10 8.04
CA ALA A 441 27.83 3.56 6.85
C ALA A 441 28.63 3.93 5.58
N LEU A 442 28.91 2.93 4.75
CA LEU A 442 29.64 3.09 3.50
C LEU A 442 28.67 3.16 2.30
N TYR A 443 29.00 4.01 1.35
CA TYR A 443 28.28 4.11 0.08
C TYR A 443 28.76 3.07 -0.91
N TYR A 444 27.85 2.20 -1.37
CA TYR A 444 28.14 1.15 -2.35
C TYR A 444 27.69 1.49 -3.77
N GLY A 445 26.66 2.30 -3.94
CA GLY A 445 26.14 2.66 -5.25
C GLY A 445 24.67 3.07 -5.16
N LEU A 446 24.00 3.01 -6.31
CA LEU A 446 22.56 3.19 -6.41
C LEU A 446 21.90 1.84 -6.68
N ASN A 447 20.73 1.60 -6.09
CA ASN A 447 19.92 0.44 -6.39
C ASN A 447 19.44 0.50 -7.84
N ALA A 448 19.69 -0.56 -8.61
CA ALA A 448 19.40 -0.59 -10.04
C ALA A 448 17.90 -0.49 -10.38
N LEU A 449 17.01 -0.83 -9.46
CA LEU A 449 15.56 -0.78 -9.65
C LEU A 449 14.94 0.52 -9.12
N SER A 450 15.27 0.88 -7.89
CA SER A 450 14.67 2.05 -7.22
C SER A 450 15.47 3.33 -7.41
N ASN A 451 16.72 3.22 -7.90
CA ASN A 451 17.69 4.32 -7.98
C ASN A 451 17.98 5.00 -6.63
N ASN A 452 17.63 4.33 -5.51
CA ASN A 452 17.95 4.81 -4.18
C ASN A 452 19.41 4.51 -3.83
N MET A 453 19.98 5.34 -2.95
CA MET A 453 21.35 5.17 -2.47
C MET A 453 21.48 3.92 -1.59
N ILE A 454 22.48 3.09 -1.86
CA ILE A 454 22.85 1.95 -1.02
C ILE A 454 23.91 2.42 -0.02
N LEU A 455 23.50 2.53 1.24
CA LEU A 455 24.35 2.82 2.39
C LEU A 455 24.29 1.65 3.37
N VAL A 456 25.43 1.05 3.70
CA VAL A 456 25.48 -0.12 4.58
C VAL A 456 26.56 0.06 5.65
N ASP A 457 26.18 -0.08 6.89
CA ASP A 457 27.09 -0.22 8.01
C ASP A 457 27.40 -1.71 8.23
N ARG A 458 28.55 -2.16 7.72
CA ARG A 458 28.94 -3.57 7.76
C ARG A 458 29.13 -4.10 9.20
N LYS A 459 29.46 -3.22 10.17
CA LYS A 459 29.60 -3.62 11.57
C LYS A 459 28.27 -4.03 12.21
N LYS A 460 27.14 -3.54 11.66
CA LYS A 460 25.79 -3.94 12.08
C LYS A 460 25.30 -5.24 11.44
N LEU A 461 26.02 -5.76 10.43
CA LEU A 461 25.67 -7.01 9.79
C LEU A 461 26.08 -8.19 10.67
N LYS A 462 25.29 -9.25 10.65
CA LYS A 462 25.58 -10.50 11.36
C LYS A 462 26.90 -11.13 10.90
N ASN A 463 27.25 -10.94 9.64
CA ASN A 463 28.52 -11.33 9.03
C ASN A 463 29.07 -10.16 8.21
N PRO A 464 30.13 -9.47 8.64
CA PRO A 464 30.68 -8.31 7.97
C PRO A 464 31.57 -8.64 6.76
N ASN A 465 31.80 -9.92 6.44
CA ASN A 465 32.64 -10.31 5.33
C ASN A 465 32.01 -9.92 4.00
N GLY A 466 32.83 -9.49 3.05
CA GLY A 466 32.41 -9.11 1.69
C GLY A 466 33.19 -9.93 0.64
N LEU A 467 32.53 -10.22 -0.49
CA LEU A 467 33.14 -10.91 -1.62
C LEU A 467 32.93 -10.06 -2.88
N ILE A 468 34.03 -9.74 -3.57
CA ILE A 468 33.99 -8.97 -4.83
C ILE A 468 34.30 -9.95 -5.96
N LEU A 469 33.32 -10.23 -6.80
CA LEU A 469 33.43 -11.11 -7.96
C LEU A 469 33.38 -10.32 -9.27
N GLY A 470 34.11 -10.80 -10.25
CA GLY A 470 34.09 -10.21 -11.61
C GLY A 470 35.14 -10.85 -12.50
N THR A 471 34.96 -10.69 -13.80
CA THR A 471 35.94 -11.14 -14.81
C THR A 471 37.24 -10.30 -14.79
N PRO A 472 38.34 -10.78 -15.30
CA PRO A 472 39.55 -9.95 -15.48
C PRO A 472 39.22 -8.63 -16.21
N GLY A 473 39.77 -7.52 -15.73
CA GLY A 473 39.53 -6.18 -16.31
C GLY A 473 38.20 -5.51 -15.86
N SER A 474 37.34 -6.16 -15.07
CA SER A 474 36.04 -5.61 -14.63
C SER A 474 36.12 -4.52 -13.54
N GLY A 475 37.33 -4.15 -13.09
CA GLY A 475 37.51 -3.10 -12.10
C GLY A 475 37.44 -3.58 -10.63
N LYS A 476 37.54 -4.90 -10.32
CA LYS A 476 37.54 -5.44 -8.96
C LYS A 476 38.47 -4.72 -7.99
N SER A 477 39.75 -4.60 -8.40
CA SER A 477 40.77 -3.92 -7.58
C SER A 477 40.46 -2.43 -7.35
N PHE A 478 39.87 -1.76 -8.34
CA PHE A 478 39.40 -0.39 -8.17
C PHE A 478 38.25 -0.29 -7.17
N SER A 479 37.28 -1.19 -7.26
CA SER A 479 36.16 -1.25 -6.29
C SER A 479 36.63 -1.50 -4.88
N ALA A 480 37.60 -2.42 -4.68
CA ALA A 480 38.19 -2.70 -3.38
C ALA A 480 38.94 -1.46 -2.84
N LYS A 481 39.76 -0.82 -3.66
CA LYS A 481 40.48 0.40 -3.26
C LYS A 481 39.53 1.54 -2.90
N ARG A 482 38.42 1.69 -3.66
CA ARG A 482 37.36 2.68 -3.35
C ARG A 482 36.71 2.40 -2.00
N GLU A 483 36.40 1.14 -1.70
CA GLU A 483 35.79 0.77 -0.40
C GLU A 483 36.75 1.06 0.75
N ILE A 484 38.03 0.71 0.59
CA ILE A 484 39.08 1.02 1.56
C ILE A 484 39.20 2.52 1.82
N ALA A 485 39.27 3.34 0.74
CA ALA A 485 39.35 4.79 0.85
C ALA A 485 38.11 5.39 1.54
N ASN A 486 36.91 4.91 1.18
CA ASN A 486 35.68 5.35 1.80
C ASN A 486 35.62 4.97 3.28
N ALA A 487 36.04 3.75 3.65
CA ALA A 487 36.13 3.33 5.05
C ALA A 487 37.09 4.23 5.83
N PHE A 488 38.25 4.55 5.28
CA PHE A 488 39.22 5.44 5.91
C PHE A 488 38.66 6.88 6.13
N LEU A 489 37.91 7.41 5.16
CA LEU A 489 37.34 8.76 5.26
C LEU A 489 36.20 8.84 6.28
N VAL A 490 35.44 7.76 6.47
CA VAL A 490 34.22 7.72 7.30
C VAL A 490 34.52 7.28 8.72
N THR A 491 35.44 6.32 8.94
CA THR A 491 35.70 5.76 10.27
C THR A 491 36.62 6.65 11.11
N VAL A 492 36.25 6.88 12.36
CA VAL A 492 37.03 7.61 13.36
C VAL A 492 38.15 6.75 13.98
N SER A 493 38.13 5.43 13.77
CA SER A 493 39.10 4.46 14.30
C SER A 493 40.20 4.11 13.31
N TYR A 494 41.42 4.09 13.76
CA TYR A 494 42.57 3.58 13.04
C TYR A 494 42.35 2.09 12.71
N THR A 495 41.98 1.78 11.46
CA THR A 495 41.95 0.42 10.95
C THR A 495 43.26 0.10 10.26
N HIS A 496 44.01 -0.84 10.82
CA HIS A 496 45.14 -1.44 10.11
C HIS A 496 44.62 -2.30 8.95
N LEU A 497 44.58 -1.72 7.76
CA LEU A 497 44.29 -2.45 6.54
C LEU A 497 45.57 -3.17 6.11
N ARG A 498 45.73 -4.45 6.48
CA ARG A 498 46.66 -5.36 5.81
C ARG A 498 46.00 -5.84 4.53
N ALA A 499 46.43 -5.36 3.40
CA ALA A 499 46.18 -6.00 2.12
C ALA A 499 47.01 -7.31 2.10
N HIS A 500 46.33 -8.45 2.26
CA HIS A 500 46.91 -9.71 1.82
C HIS A 500 46.77 -9.73 0.29
N GLU A 501 47.83 -9.33 -0.39
CA GLU A 501 48.04 -9.71 -1.80
C GLU A 501 48.22 -11.26 -1.74
N THR A 502 47.25 -11.98 -2.24
CA THR A 502 47.43 -13.39 -2.54
C THR A 502 48.31 -13.47 -3.77
N GLU A 503 49.43 -14.19 -3.65
CA GLU A 503 50.38 -14.58 -4.72
C GLU A 503 49.74 -15.44 -5.83
N ALA A 504 48.53 -15.15 -6.26
CA ALA A 504 47.84 -15.90 -7.31
C ALA A 504 47.83 -15.17 -8.67
N ASP A 505 48.58 -14.10 -8.80
CA ASP A 505 48.79 -13.38 -10.06
C ASP A 505 50.25 -13.45 -10.55
N LEU A 506 50.82 -14.65 -10.54
CA LEU A 506 52.01 -15.01 -11.27
C LEU A 506 51.68 -15.95 -12.43
#